data_ccb127a0d5ff62f5e0a02d96bed65f15
#
_entry.id   ccb127a0d5ff62f5e0a02d96bed65f15
#
_cell.length_a   1.000
_cell.length_b   1.000
_cell.length_c   1.000
_cell.angle_alpha   90.00
_cell.angle_beta   90.00
_cell.angle_gamma   90.00
#
_symmetry.space_group_name_H-M   'P 1'
#
loop_
_entity.id
_entity.type
_entity.pdbx_description
1 polymer ?
#
loop_
_entity_poly.entity_id
_entity_poly.type
_entity_poly.pdbx_seq_one_letter_code
_entity_poly.pdbx_strand_id
1 'polypeptide(L)'
;MTLSIGRTLGNGFQRSLSTSGLVVFLLTAVSQLLLVGATNTLFAELVRRWLPEASLATTGFTLPVSTTVAALLSVVLTLFGTFVFIVSTRLFTRDQRSLSTIPRGVFTHRIGRAFLSGLAVSVIITPFITAGLLLIVPGLFLAVNFQFAILAVGVEDAGPITALRRSWRLARGHRWRLLALLAVFTALAIVASSVAALFSVLSPVAGQIASVIAVAGTVVVLYAMLADAFLQLSEAGTEGRSTSGTATTTADPL
;
A
#
# COMPACT_ATOMS: atom_id res chain seq x y z
N MET A 1 -3.34 -9.06 23.60
CA MET A 1 -4.13 -9.76 22.54
C MET A 1 -3.22 -10.15 21.38
N THR A 2 -3.54 -11.23 20.68
CA THR A 2 -2.70 -11.72 19.55
C THR A 2 -3.38 -11.35 18.23
N LEU A 3 -2.61 -10.85 17.26
CA LEU A 3 -3.10 -10.59 15.89
C LEU A 3 -3.82 -11.84 15.34
N SER A 4 -5.10 -11.71 14.98
CA SER A 4 -5.89 -12.81 14.43
C SER A 4 -5.99 -12.67 12.90
N ILE A 5 -5.23 -13.48 12.18
CA ILE A 5 -5.15 -13.44 10.70
C ILE A 5 -6.53 -13.62 10.06
N GLY A 6 -7.34 -14.56 10.54
CA GLY A 6 -8.68 -14.80 9.98
C GLY A 6 -9.62 -13.60 10.11
N ARG A 7 -9.57 -12.89 11.24
CA ARG A 7 -10.35 -11.65 11.45
C ARG A 7 -9.84 -10.54 10.51
N THR A 8 -8.53 -10.37 10.41
CA THR A 8 -7.91 -9.36 9.51
C THR A 8 -8.29 -9.60 8.06
N LEU A 9 -8.32 -10.85 7.61
CA LEU A 9 -8.75 -11.21 6.25
C LEU A 9 -10.23 -10.89 6.02
N GLY A 10 -11.11 -11.32 6.93
CA GLY A 10 -12.55 -11.09 6.83
C GLY A 10 -12.90 -9.60 6.87
N ASN A 11 -12.39 -8.87 7.85
CA ASN A 11 -12.61 -7.43 7.98
C ASN A 11 -12.00 -6.65 6.80
N GLY A 12 -10.80 -7.01 6.37
CA GLY A 12 -10.12 -6.38 5.23
C GLY A 12 -10.95 -6.52 3.95
N PHE A 13 -11.47 -7.72 3.69
CA PHE A 13 -12.33 -7.95 2.53
C PHE A 13 -13.65 -7.17 2.61
N GLN A 14 -14.33 -7.17 3.75
CA GLN A 14 -15.56 -6.38 3.95
C GLN A 14 -15.32 -4.88 3.79
N ARG A 15 -14.19 -4.35 4.31
CA ARG A 15 -13.81 -2.94 4.18
C ARG A 15 -13.52 -2.58 2.73
N SER A 16 -12.89 -3.47 1.96
CA SER A 16 -12.60 -3.24 0.54
C SER A 16 -13.86 -3.17 -0.33
N LEU A 17 -14.94 -3.86 0.05
CA LEU A 17 -16.24 -3.83 -0.63
C LEU A 17 -17.14 -2.65 -0.22
N SER A 18 -16.70 -1.81 0.71
CA SER A 18 -17.43 -0.60 1.12
C SER A 18 -17.41 0.50 0.04
N THR A 19 -18.26 1.51 0.17
CA THR A 19 -18.22 2.71 -0.70
C THR A 19 -16.85 3.37 -0.69
N SER A 20 -16.20 3.48 0.48
CA SER A 20 -14.83 3.98 0.59
C SER A 20 -13.82 3.09 -0.16
N GLY A 21 -13.99 1.76 -0.08
CA GLY A 21 -13.16 0.81 -0.81
C GLY A 21 -13.32 0.94 -2.32
N LEU A 22 -14.55 1.11 -2.82
CA LEU A 22 -14.82 1.33 -4.25
C LEU A 22 -14.16 2.62 -4.76
N VAL A 23 -14.24 3.71 -4.01
CA VAL A 23 -13.59 4.98 -4.39
C VAL A 23 -12.07 4.82 -4.44
N VAL A 24 -11.47 4.17 -3.44
CA VAL A 24 -10.03 3.88 -3.43
C VAL A 24 -9.64 2.97 -4.61
N PHE A 25 -10.47 1.97 -4.91
CA PHE A 25 -10.26 1.09 -6.06
C PHE A 25 -10.26 1.87 -7.39
N LEU A 26 -11.26 2.71 -7.62
CA LEU A 26 -11.35 3.50 -8.84
C LEU A 26 -10.18 4.48 -8.98
N LEU A 27 -9.83 5.19 -7.90
CA LEU A 27 -8.68 6.09 -7.90
C LEU A 27 -7.37 5.33 -8.19
N THR A 28 -7.18 4.17 -7.56
CA THR A 28 -6.00 3.32 -7.78
C THR A 28 -5.99 2.76 -9.20
N ALA A 29 -7.09 2.21 -9.70
CA ALA A 29 -7.16 1.61 -11.03
C ALA A 29 -6.90 2.64 -12.14
N VAL A 30 -7.54 3.82 -12.06
CA VAL A 30 -7.34 4.89 -13.05
C VAL A 30 -5.90 5.42 -13.00
N SER A 31 -5.36 5.70 -11.81
CA SER A 31 -3.99 6.19 -11.69
C SER A 31 -2.96 5.15 -12.15
N GLN A 32 -3.17 3.87 -11.86
CA GLN A 32 -2.31 2.79 -12.33
C GLN A 32 -2.38 2.60 -13.84
N LEU A 33 -3.58 2.67 -14.44
CA LEU A 33 -3.73 2.56 -15.89
C LEU A 33 -2.97 3.68 -16.60
N LEU A 34 -3.11 4.92 -16.13
CA LEU A 34 -2.39 6.06 -16.69
C LEU A 34 -0.88 5.95 -16.46
N LEU A 35 -0.46 5.51 -15.27
CA LEU A 35 0.97 5.32 -14.96
C LEU A 35 1.60 4.25 -15.85
N VAL A 36 0.93 3.12 -16.02
CA VAL A 36 1.38 2.04 -16.90
C VAL A 36 1.46 2.51 -18.35
N GLY A 37 0.44 3.22 -18.84
CA GLY A 37 0.47 3.79 -20.18
C GLY A 37 1.61 4.81 -20.39
N ALA A 38 1.85 5.68 -19.41
CA ALA A 38 2.94 6.64 -19.46
C ALA A 38 4.33 5.96 -19.42
N THR A 39 4.52 4.99 -18.54
CA THR A 39 5.78 4.24 -18.45
C THR A 39 6.05 3.38 -19.69
N ASN A 40 5.01 2.77 -20.28
CA ASN A 40 5.14 2.05 -21.54
C ASN A 40 5.55 2.99 -22.70
N THR A 41 5.01 4.22 -22.74
CA THR A 41 5.41 5.23 -23.73
C THR A 41 6.89 5.58 -23.57
N LEU A 42 7.38 5.76 -22.34
CA LEU A 42 8.79 6.00 -22.07
C LEU A 42 9.66 4.80 -22.46
N PHE A 43 9.24 3.60 -22.11
CA PHE A 43 9.97 2.38 -22.43
C PHE A 43 10.03 2.13 -23.93
N ALA A 44 8.93 2.33 -24.65
CA ALA A 44 8.88 2.20 -26.12
C ALA A 44 9.86 3.17 -26.80
N GLU A 45 9.95 4.42 -26.31
CA GLU A 45 10.90 5.39 -26.84
C GLU A 45 12.35 5.01 -26.52
N LEU A 46 12.61 4.49 -25.32
CA LEU A 46 13.94 4.02 -24.94
C LEU A 46 14.39 2.85 -25.82
N VAL A 47 13.51 1.86 -26.02
CA VAL A 47 13.79 0.70 -26.90
C VAL A 47 14.05 1.17 -28.32
N ARG A 48 13.24 2.08 -28.86
CA ARG A 48 13.44 2.63 -30.21
C ARG A 48 14.80 3.31 -30.40
N ARG A 49 15.31 3.98 -29.33
CA ARG A 49 16.63 4.65 -29.39
C ARG A 49 17.79 3.69 -29.30
N TRP A 50 17.70 2.65 -28.49
CA TRP A 50 18.81 1.75 -28.18
C TRP A 50 18.79 0.46 -29.03
N LEU A 51 17.61 0.05 -29.46
CA LEU A 51 17.36 -1.19 -30.22
C LEU A 51 16.37 -0.92 -31.37
N PRO A 52 16.76 -0.15 -32.40
CA PRO A 52 15.84 0.29 -33.44
C PRO A 52 15.26 -0.87 -34.28
N GLU A 53 15.92 -2.02 -34.33
CA GLU A 53 15.43 -3.23 -35.01
C GLU A 53 14.47 -4.08 -34.14
N ALA A 54 14.31 -3.77 -32.85
CA ALA A 54 13.42 -4.52 -31.99
C ALA A 54 11.96 -4.26 -32.36
N SER A 55 11.20 -5.33 -32.58
CA SER A 55 9.75 -5.23 -32.76
C SER A 55 9.07 -4.79 -31.48
N LEU A 56 8.42 -3.63 -31.48
CA LEU A 56 7.65 -3.09 -30.36
C LEU A 56 6.24 -3.70 -30.25
N ALA A 57 5.96 -4.78 -30.98
CA ALA A 57 4.65 -5.44 -31.00
C ALA A 57 4.16 -5.93 -29.62
N THR A 58 5.05 -5.91 -28.61
CA THR A 58 4.76 -6.38 -27.24
C THR A 58 4.56 -5.26 -26.21
N THR A 59 4.67 -3.99 -26.62
CA THR A 59 4.42 -2.88 -25.70
C THR A 59 2.92 -2.64 -25.54
N GLY A 60 2.24 -3.32 -24.70
CA GLY A 60 0.82 -3.18 -24.37
C GLY A 60 0.19 -1.77 -24.58
N PHE A 61 -0.60 -1.29 -23.66
CA PHE A 61 -1.23 0.04 -23.75
C PHE A 61 -0.20 1.17 -23.60
N THR A 62 -0.10 2.05 -24.59
CA THR A 62 0.72 3.28 -24.55
C THR A 62 -0.18 4.52 -24.66
N LEU A 63 0.27 5.64 -24.08
CA LEU A 63 -0.45 6.92 -24.21
C LEU A 63 0.02 7.66 -25.46
N PRO A 64 -0.89 8.28 -26.23
CA PRO A 64 -0.56 9.09 -27.41
C PRO A 64 -0.04 10.48 -27.00
N VAL A 65 1.04 10.53 -26.22
CA VAL A 65 1.64 11.76 -25.70
C VAL A 65 3.13 11.79 -25.98
N SER A 66 3.75 12.98 -25.97
CA SER A 66 5.19 13.09 -26.10
C SER A 66 5.93 12.47 -24.91
N THR A 67 7.18 12.05 -25.13
CA THR A 67 8.06 11.46 -24.10
C THR A 67 8.20 12.37 -22.87
N THR A 68 8.33 13.67 -23.10
CA THR A 68 8.41 14.65 -22.00
C THR A 68 7.12 14.67 -21.17
N VAL A 69 5.96 14.68 -21.82
CA VAL A 69 4.66 14.62 -21.13
C VAL A 69 4.50 13.29 -20.41
N ALA A 70 4.88 12.17 -21.01
CA ALA A 70 4.85 10.86 -20.37
C ALA A 70 5.74 10.81 -19.13
N ALA A 71 6.94 11.41 -19.17
CA ALA A 71 7.84 11.50 -18.01
C ALA A 71 7.23 12.33 -16.88
N LEU A 72 6.72 13.52 -17.17
CA LEU A 72 6.07 14.37 -16.19
C LEU A 72 4.84 13.70 -15.59
N LEU A 73 4.01 13.07 -16.43
CA LEU A 73 2.82 12.34 -15.99
C LEU A 73 3.18 11.17 -15.07
N SER A 74 4.25 10.42 -15.38
CA SER A 74 4.73 9.33 -14.53
C SER A 74 5.14 9.82 -13.13
N VAL A 75 5.85 10.95 -13.04
CA VAL A 75 6.21 11.58 -11.77
C VAL A 75 4.96 12.01 -11.01
N VAL A 76 4.05 12.75 -11.65
CA VAL A 76 2.82 13.23 -11.02
C VAL A 76 1.95 12.07 -10.52
N LEU A 77 1.79 11.02 -11.33
CA LEU A 77 0.99 9.85 -10.94
C LEU A 77 1.63 9.03 -9.81
N THR A 78 2.95 8.96 -9.75
CA THR A 78 3.68 8.34 -8.63
C THR A 78 3.44 9.13 -7.33
N LEU A 79 3.52 10.46 -7.38
CA LEU A 79 3.20 11.32 -6.25
C LEU A 79 1.71 11.20 -5.86
N PHE A 80 0.82 11.15 -6.84
CA PHE A 80 -0.60 10.94 -6.61
C PHE A 80 -0.90 9.57 -5.97
N GLY A 81 -0.16 8.52 -6.34
CA GLY A 81 -0.23 7.21 -5.69
C GLY A 81 0.07 7.28 -4.18
N THR A 82 1.07 8.08 -3.78
CA THR A 82 1.36 8.33 -2.36
C THR A 82 0.20 9.04 -1.66
N PHE A 83 -0.42 10.01 -2.32
CA PHE A 83 -1.61 10.69 -1.81
C PHE A 83 -2.79 9.71 -1.65
N VAL A 84 -3.10 8.92 -2.67
CA VAL A 84 -4.16 7.89 -2.61
C VAL A 84 -3.90 6.92 -1.47
N PHE A 85 -2.66 6.49 -1.27
CA PHE A 85 -2.31 5.60 -0.17
C PHE A 85 -2.59 6.23 1.21
N ILE A 86 -2.19 7.49 1.45
CA ILE A 86 -2.47 8.20 2.71
C ILE A 86 -3.98 8.34 2.94
N VAL A 87 -4.73 8.71 1.91
CA VAL A 87 -6.19 8.79 1.98
C VAL A 87 -6.79 7.41 2.32
N SER A 88 -6.29 6.35 1.69
CA SER A 88 -6.73 4.98 1.94
C SER A 88 -6.50 4.56 3.38
N THR A 89 -5.33 4.87 3.96
CA THR A 89 -5.03 4.57 5.36
C THR A 89 -6.00 5.27 6.29
N ARG A 90 -6.32 6.54 6.05
CA ARG A 90 -7.29 7.30 6.85
C ARG A 90 -8.72 6.79 6.69
N LEU A 91 -9.11 6.35 5.50
CA LEU A 91 -10.44 5.78 5.27
C LEU A 91 -10.59 4.43 5.95
N PHE A 92 -9.66 3.51 5.74
CA PHE A 92 -9.76 2.13 6.23
C PHE A 92 -9.51 1.95 7.73
N THR A 93 -8.90 2.93 8.41
CA THR A 93 -8.75 2.91 9.88
C THR A 93 -9.97 3.45 10.63
N ARG A 94 -11.02 3.91 9.91
CA ARG A 94 -12.28 4.35 10.51
C ARG A 94 -13.16 3.16 10.91
N ASP A 95 -14.15 3.42 11.77
CA ASP A 95 -15.15 2.43 12.14
C ASP A 95 -15.89 1.90 10.91
N GLN A 96 -16.16 0.61 10.91
CA GLN A 96 -16.76 -0.09 9.76
C GLN A 96 -18.12 0.51 9.36
N ARG A 97 -18.91 1.00 10.33
CA ARG A 97 -20.20 1.66 10.08
C ARG A 97 -20.08 3.02 9.38
N SER A 98 -18.93 3.66 9.49
CA SER A 98 -18.66 4.98 8.89
C SER A 98 -18.02 4.92 7.50
N LEU A 99 -17.72 3.72 6.97
CA LEU A 99 -17.11 3.53 5.66
C LEU A 99 -18.04 3.82 4.47
N SER A 100 -19.35 3.93 4.72
CA SER A 100 -20.34 4.36 3.72
C SER A 100 -20.29 5.88 3.43
N THR A 101 -19.69 6.68 4.33
CA THR A 101 -19.58 8.12 4.20
C THR A 101 -18.14 8.58 4.10
N ILE A 102 -17.85 9.50 3.18
CA ILE A 102 -16.51 10.05 2.98
C ILE A 102 -16.48 11.49 3.47
N PRO A 103 -15.97 11.78 4.70
CA PRO A 103 -15.90 13.13 5.20
C PRO A 103 -14.79 13.92 4.53
N ARG A 104 -15.05 15.19 4.26
CA ARG A 104 -14.07 16.10 3.64
C ARG A 104 -12.78 16.22 4.43
N GLY A 105 -12.82 16.07 5.75
CA GLY A 105 -11.65 16.13 6.63
C GLY A 105 -10.54 15.10 6.31
N VAL A 106 -10.87 13.97 5.68
CA VAL A 106 -9.89 12.96 5.24
C VAL A 106 -8.91 13.55 4.21
N PHE A 107 -9.40 14.46 3.37
CA PHE A 107 -8.63 15.08 2.29
C PHE A 107 -7.96 16.39 2.70
N THR A 108 -8.36 17.02 3.81
CA THR A 108 -7.91 18.38 4.16
C THR A 108 -7.06 18.45 5.42
N HIS A 109 -7.31 17.58 6.42
CA HIS A 109 -6.60 17.66 7.69
C HIS A 109 -5.13 17.31 7.54
N ARG A 110 -4.25 18.34 7.67
CA ARG A 110 -2.77 18.23 7.61
C ARG A 110 -2.22 17.38 6.47
N ILE A 111 -2.96 17.28 5.34
CA ILE A 111 -2.64 16.39 4.23
C ILE A 111 -1.24 16.68 3.64
N GLY A 112 -0.84 17.94 3.54
CA GLY A 112 0.48 18.33 3.03
C GLY A 112 1.63 17.79 3.90
N ARG A 113 1.49 17.85 5.23
CA ARG A 113 2.49 17.28 6.14
C ARG A 113 2.54 15.75 6.06
N ALA A 114 1.37 15.10 6.04
CA ALA A 114 1.29 13.66 5.89
C ALA A 114 1.88 13.21 4.55
N PHE A 115 1.60 13.95 3.47
CA PHE A 115 2.14 13.68 2.13
C PHE A 115 3.66 13.79 2.11
N LEU A 116 4.24 14.88 2.62
CA LEU A 116 5.69 15.06 2.69
C LEU A 116 6.35 14.00 3.57
N SER A 117 5.75 13.67 4.71
CA SER A 117 6.26 12.60 5.58
C SER A 117 6.16 11.22 4.92
N GLY A 118 5.07 10.93 4.20
CA GLY A 118 4.88 9.69 3.44
C GLY A 118 5.88 9.56 2.30
N LEU A 119 6.10 10.65 1.57
CA LEU A 119 7.11 10.71 0.52
C LEU A 119 8.52 10.48 1.08
N ALA A 120 8.87 11.15 2.18
CA ALA A 120 10.16 10.96 2.85
C ALA A 120 10.35 9.50 3.33
N VAL A 121 9.31 8.90 3.92
CA VAL A 121 9.31 7.48 4.31
C VAL A 121 9.54 6.58 3.08
N SER A 122 8.84 6.82 1.97
CA SER A 122 8.98 6.05 0.74
C SER A 122 10.40 6.17 0.16
N VAL A 123 10.96 7.39 0.09
CA VAL A 123 12.32 7.64 -0.39
C VAL A 123 13.37 6.94 0.49
N ILE A 124 13.16 6.88 1.80
CA ILE A 124 14.08 6.19 2.72
C ILE A 124 13.95 4.67 2.57
N ILE A 125 12.72 4.14 2.57
CA ILE A 125 12.50 2.68 2.62
C ILE A 125 12.80 2.01 1.29
N THR A 126 12.44 2.63 0.16
CA THR A 126 12.53 2.00 -1.17
C THR A 126 13.94 1.49 -1.50
N PRO A 127 15.02 2.27 -1.33
CA PRO A 127 16.38 1.77 -1.62
C PRO A 127 16.76 0.58 -0.73
N PHE A 128 16.38 0.62 0.56
CA PHE A 128 16.70 -0.45 1.50
C PHE A 128 15.95 -1.74 1.17
N ILE A 129 14.66 -1.64 0.81
CA ILE A 129 13.89 -2.82 0.39
C ILE A 129 14.44 -3.34 -0.94
N THR A 130 14.70 -2.48 -1.93
CA THR A 130 15.23 -2.88 -3.23
C THR A 130 16.59 -3.56 -3.11
N ALA A 131 17.51 -2.96 -2.36
CA ALA A 131 18.82 -3.59 -2.07
C ALA A 131 18.67 -4.89 -1.27
N GLY A 132 17.73 -4.92 -0.33
CA GLY A 132 17.44 -6.11 0.47
C GLY A 132 16.81 -7.24 -0.34
N LEU A 133 16.02 -6.94 -1.38
CA LEU A 133 15.43 -7.94 -2.27
C LEU A 133 16.47 -8.68 -3.13
N LEU A 134 17.63 -8.08 -3.40
CA LEU A 134 18.76 -8.79 -4.01
C LEU A 134 19.22 -9.98 -3.16
N LEU A 135 19.05 -9.89 -1.86
CA LEU A 135 19.38 -10.95 -0.89
C LEU A 135 18.13 -11.69 -0.38
N ILE A 136 16.95 -11.43 -0.93
CA ILE A 136 15.61 -11.97 -0.60
C ILE A 136 15.26 -11.83 0.89
N VAL A 137 16.00 -12.49 1.78
CA VAL A 137 15.72 -12.54 3.23
C VAL A 137 15.76 -11.18 3.90
N PRO A 138 16.81 -10.34 3.74
CA PRO A 138 16.83 -8.99 4.33
C PRO A 138 15.73 -8.08 3.77
N GLY A 139 15.43 -8.18 2.48
CA GLY A 139 14.35 -7.38 1.87
C GLY A 139 12.99 -7.71 2.43
N LEU A 140 12.67 -9.00 2.56
CA LEU A 140 11.44 -9.47 3.17
C LEU A 140 11.33 -9.06 4.64
N PHE A 141 12.43 -9.16 5.38
CA PHE A 141 12.51 -8.71 6.77
C PHE A 141 12.22 -7.21 6.91
N LEU A 142 12.83 -6.38 6.05
CA LEU A 142 12.58 -4.94 6.04
C LEU A 142 11.14 -4.61 5.64
N ALA A 143 10.60 -5.26 4.61
CA ALA A 143 9.23 -5.09 4.17
C ALA A 143 8.23 -5.35 5.30
N VAL A 144 8.38 -6.46 6.04
CA VAL A 144 7.54 -6.81 7.19
C VAL A 144 7.66 -5.78 8.33
N ASN A 145 8.86 -5.27 8.60
CA ASN A 145 9.06 -4.32 9.69
C ASN A 145 8.58 -2.90 9.36
N PHE A 146 8.58 -2.49 8.10
CA PHE A 146 8.23 -1.12 7.69
C PHE A 146 6.86 -0.98 7.02
N GLN A 147 6.10 -2.08 6.88
CA GLN A 147 4.77 -2.04 6.24
C GLN A 147 3.77 -1.10 6.93
N PHE A 148 3.94 -0.83 8.23
CA PHE A 148 3.08 0.09 8.98
C PHE A 148 3.58 1.53 9.00
N ALA A 149 4.74 1.84 8.41
CA ALA A 149 5.32 3.18 8.50
C ALA A 149 4.40 4.24 7.88
N ILE A 150 3.84 3.96 6.70
CA ILE A 150 2.96 4.91 6.03
C ILE A 150 1.59 4.99 6.73
N LEU A 151 1.12 3.91 7.38
CA LEU A 151 -0.08 3.98 8.22
C LEU A 151 0.14 4.90 9.43
N ALA A 152 1.29 4.82 10.09
CA ALA A 152 1.64 5.72 11.18
C ALA A 152 1.71 7.19 10.72
N VAL A 153 2.18 7.46 9.51
CA VAL A 153 2.12 8.80 8.90
C VAL A 153 0.69 9.23 8.64
N GLY A 154 -0.11 8.36 7.99
CA GLY A 154 -1.47 8.71 7.56
C GLY A 154 -2.47 8.87 8.71
N VAL A 155 -2.34 8.05 9.76
CA VAL A 155 -3.29 7.96 10.89
C VAL A 155 -2.84 8.80 12.07
N GLU A 156 -1.55 8.69 12.46
CA GLU A 156 -1.00 9.34 13.65
C GLU A 156 -0.33 10.69 13.31
N ASP A 157 -0.34 11.15 12.06
CA ASP A 157 0.39 12.34 11.56
C ASP A 157 1.87 12.33 11.97
N ALA A 158 2.47 11.14 12.09
CA ALA A 158 3.84 10.95 12.56
C ALA A 158 4.85 11.47 11.54
N GLY A 159 5.92 12.09 12.02
CA GLY A 159 7.07 12.43 11.18
C GLY A 159 7.79 11.16 10.69
N PRO A 160 8.63 11.24 9.62
CA PRO A 160 9.18 10.08 8.93
C PRO A 160 9.97 9.13 9.86
N ILE A 161 10.86 9.67 10.68
CA ILE A 161 11.66 8.85 11.62
C ILE A 161 10.79 8.24 12.71
N THR A 162 9.81 8.99 13.23
CA THR A 162 8.87 8.50 14.24
C THR A 162 8.00 7.37 13.67
N ALA A 163 7.54 7.51 12.44
CA ALA A 163 6.76 6.50 11.72
C ALA A 163 7.56 5.19 11.52
N LEU A 164 8.82 5.28 11.13
CA LEU A 164 9.72 4.12 11.00
C LEU A 164 9.93 3.41 12.33
N ARG A 165 10.21 4.16 13.41
CA ARG A 165 10.36 3.60 14.75
C ARG A 165 9.05 2.98 15.25
N ARG A 166 7.93 3.60 14.97
CA ARG A 166 6.58 3.10 15.33
C ARG A 166 6.29 1.79 14.62
N SER A 167 6.52 1.73 13.31
CA SER A 167 6.36 0.52 12.50
C SER A 167 7.23 -0.63 13.02
N TRP A 168 8.50 -0.38 13.25
CA TRP A 168 9.43 -1.37 13.80
C TRP A 168 8.95 -1.93 15.15
N ARG A 169 8.46 -1.07 16.02
CA ARG A 169 7.96 -1.46 17.35
C ARG A 169 6.68 -2.29 17.26
N LEU A 170 5.74 -1.93 16.38
CA LEU A 170 4.51 -2.68 16.15
C LEU A 170 4.78 -4.07 15.53
N ALA A 171 5.75 -4.16 14.63
CA ALA A 171 6.13 -5.43 14.01
C ALA A 171 6.87 -6.36 14.98
N ARG A 172 7.56 -5.81 15.99
CA ARG A 172 8.33 -6.60 16.97
C ARG A 172 7.40 -7.52 17.77
N GLY A 173 7.69 -8.81 17.78
CA GLY A 173 6.88 -9.83 18.45
C GLY A 173 5.78 -10.45 17.57
N HIS A 174 5.42 -9.83 16.44
CA HIS A 174 4.36 -10.32 15.54
C HIS A 174 4.85 -10.62 14.12
N ARG A 175 6.16 -10.63 13.89
CA ARG A 175 6.79 -10.74 12.56
C ARG A 175 6.32 -11.94 11.76
N TRP A 176 6.21 -13.12 12.38
CA TRP A 176 5.76 -14.34 11.71
C TRP A 176 4.31 -14.24 11.22
N ARG A 177 3.44 -13.59 12.00
CA ARG A 177 2.03 -13.36 11.61
C ARG A 177 1.92 -12.34 10.50
N LEU A 178 2.74 -11.29 10.55
CA LEU A 178 2.83 -10.28 9.49
C LEU A 178 3.42 -10.86 8.21
N LEU A 179 4.40 -11.75 8.33
CA LEU A 179 4.94 -12.52 7.21
C LEU A 179 3.87 -13.43 6.59
N ALA A 180 3.08 -14.12 7.42
CA ALA A 180 1.97 -14.94 6.95
C ALA A 180 0.90 -14.09 6.24
N LEU A 181 0.57 -12.90 6.76
CA LEU A 181 -0.35 -11.97 6.11
C LEU A 181 0.20 -11.51 4.75
N LEU A 182 1.49 -11.19 4.68
CA LEU A 182 2.16 -10.83 3.43
C LEU A 182 2.18 -11.99 2.43
N ALA A 183 2.39 -13.23 2.90
CA ALA A 183 2.35 -14.42 2.07
C ALA A 183 0.95 -14.67 1.48
N VAL A 184 -0.10 -14.52 2.29
CA VAL A 184 -1.50 -14.63 1.83
C VAL A 184 -1.79 -13.55 0.78
N PHE A 185 -1.37 -12.31 1.03
CA PHE A 185 -1.50 -11.22 0.06
C PHE A 185 -0.77 -11.53 -1.26
N THR A 186 0.47 -12.01 -1.17
CA THR A 186 1.27 -12.38 -2.35
C THR A 186 0.61 -13.50 -3.14
N ALA A 187 0.07 -14.52 -2.47
CA ALA A 187 -0.68 -15.59 -3.11
C ALA A 187 -1.93 -15.05 -3.83
N LEU A 188 -2.69 -14.17 -3.18
CA LEU A 188 -3.86 -13.53 -3.80
C LEU A 188 -3.46 -12.70 -5.03
N ALA A 189 -2.35 -11.96 -4.95
CA ALA A 189 -1.82 -11.16 -6.07
C ALA A 189 -1.39 -12.06 -7.25
N ILE A 190 -0.74 -13.20 -6.98
CA ILE A 190 -0.36 -14.17 -8.01
C ILE A 190 -1.60 -14.73 -8.70
N VAL A 191 -2.60 -15.17 -7.93
CA VAL A 191 -3.85 -15.71 -8.50
C VAL A 191 -4.56 -14.66 -9.37
N ALA A 192 -4.71 -13.43 -8.84
CA ALA A 192 -5.36 -12.35 -9.57
C ALA A 192 -4.62 -12.00 -10.88
N SER A 193 -3.28 -11.95 -10.84
CA SER A 193 -2.44 -11.70 -12.01
C SER A 193 -2.49 -12.85 -13.02
N SER A 194 -2.55 -14.09 -12.54
CA SER A 194 -2.67 -15.28 -13.42
C SER A 194 -4.00 -15.29 -14.17
N VAL A 195 -5.11 -14.97 -13.48
CA VAL A 195 -6.41 -14.82 -14.12
C VAL A 195 -6.40 -13.67 -15.14
N ALA A 196 -5.80 -12.53 -14.79
CA ALA A 196 -5.68 -11.41 -15.71
C ALA A 196 -4.84 -11.73 -16.95
N ALA A 197 -3.79 -12.58 -16.81
CA ALA A 197 -2.96 -13.01 -17.92
C ALA A 197 -3.72 -13.80 -18.98
N LEU A 198 -4.83 -14.48 -18.64
CA LEU A 198 -5.67 -15.16 -19.63
C LEU A 198 -6.25 -14.20 -20.68
N PHE A 199 -6.49 -12.95 -20.30
CA PHE A 199 -6.98 -11.93 -21.22
C PHE A 199 -5.92 -11.49 -22.26
N SER A 200 -4.63 -11.78 -22.02
CA SER A 200 -3.58 -11.51 -23.00
C SER A 200 -3.70 -12.38 -24.25
N VAL A 201 -4.41 -13.49 -24.17
CA VAL A 201 -4.75 -14.33 -25.33
C VAL A 201 -5.66 -13.58 -26.32
N LEU A 202 -6.50 -12.65 -25.82
CA LEU A 202 -7.37 -11.82 -26.68
C LEU A 202 -6.56 -10.69 -27.33
N SER A 203 -5.78 -10.00 -26.56
CA SER A 203 -4.81 -8.99 -27.01
C SER A 203 -3.86 -8.58 -25.87
N PRO A 204 -2.63 -8.11 -26.16
CA PRO A 204 -1.71 -7.59 -25.14
C PRO A 204 -2.34 -6.44 -24.33
N VAL A 205 -3.12 -5.57 -24.97
CA VAL A 205 -3.80 -4.45 -24.31
C VAL A 205 -4.89 -4.95 -23.35
N ALA A 206 -5.69 -5.96 -23.75
CA ALA A 206 -6.71 -6.54 -22.89
C ALA A 206 -6.09 -7.20 -21.65
N GLY A 207 -5.02 -7.96 -21.82
CA GLY A 207 -4.25 -8.55 -20.73
C GLY A 207 -3.70 -7.51 -19.77
N GLN A 208 -3.17 -6.40 -20.29
CA GLN A 208 -2.63 -5.33 -19.47
C GLN A 208 -3.71 -4.58 -18.68
N ILE A 209 -4.84 -4.26 -19.30
CA ILE A 209 -5.97 -3.63 -18.60
C ILE A 209 -6.50 -4.56 -17.50
N ALA A 210 -6.69 -5.85 -17.81
CA ALA A 210 -7.11 -6.84 -16.84
C ALA A 210 -6.13 -6.95 -15.66
N SER A 211 -4.80 -6.94 -15.92
CA SER A 211 -3.79 -6.97 -14.87
C SER A 211 -3.80 -5.72 -13.99
N VAL A 212 -3.99 -4.53 -14.56
CA VAL A 212 -4.12 -3.29 -13.79
C VAL A 212 -5.33 -3.33 -12.86
N ILE A 213 -6.48 -3.82 -13.35
CA ILE A 213 -7.71 -3.98 -12.55
C ILE A 213 -7.47 -4.99 -11.41
N ALA A 214 -6.85 -6.13 -11.71
CA ALA A 214 -6.54 -7.16 -10.73
C ALA A 214 -5.57 -6.66 -9.65
N VAL A 215 -4.50 -5.96 -10.05
CA VAL A 215 -3.54 -5.34 -9.13
C VAL A 215 -4.22 -4.28 -8.28
N ALA A 216 -5.01 -3.37 -8.85
CA ALA A 216 -5.73 -2.34 -8.11
C ALA A 216 -6.67 -2.95 -7.05
N GLY A 217 -7.44 -3.97 -7.41
CA GLY A 217 -8.31 -4.69 -6.47
C GLY A 217 -7.52 -5.34 -5.33
N THR A 218 -6.43 -6.01 -5.66
CA THR A 218 -5.55 -6.66 -4.68
C THR A 218 -4.91 -5.64 -3.73
N VAL A 219 -4.45 -4.49 -4.25
CA VAL A 219 -3.85 -3.40 -3.45
C VAL A 219 -4.87 -2.80 -2.47
N VAL A 220 -6.12 -2.61 -2.88
CA VAL A 220 -7.18 -2.11 -1.98
C VAL A 220 -7.44 -3.07 -0.83
N VAL A 221 -7.51 -4.38 -1.12
CA VAL A 221 -7.63 -5.42 -0.09
C VAL A 221 -6.44 -5.39 0.86
N LEU A 222 -5.20 -5.24 0.33
CA LEU A 222 -4.01 -5.08 1.16
C LEU A 222 -4.10 -3.88 2.10
N TYR A 223 -4.50 -2.71 1.58
CA TYR A 223 -4.62 -1.50 2.40
C TYR A 223 -5.65 -1.68 3.53
N ALA A 224 -6.77 -2.33 3.23
CA ALA A 224 -7.79 -2.62 4.22
C ALA A 224 -7.31 -3.63 5.29
N MET A 225 -6.58 -4.67 4.88
CA MET A 225 -5.97 -5.64 5.80
C MET A 225 -4.89 -5.02 6.69
N LEU A 226 -4.02 -4.19 6.12
CA LEU A 226 -2.97 -3.50 6.86
C LEU A 226 -3.57 -2.50 7.87
N ALA A 227 -4.64 -1.80 7.50
CA ALA A 227 -5.34 -0.90 8.41
C ALA A 227 -5.95 -1.66 9.60
N ASP A 228 -6.61 -2.80 9.36
CA ASP A 228 -7.18 -3.64 10.42
C ASP A 228 -6.07 -4.23 11.33
N ALA A 229 -4.98 -4.73 10.75
CA ALA A 229 -3.83 -5.22 11.52
C ALA A 229 -3.18 -4.11 12.38
N PHE A 230 -3.07 -2.90 11.83
CA PHE A 230 -2.55 -1.74 12.55
C PHE A 230 -3.42 -1.39 13.76
N LEU A 231 -4.75 -1.37 13.60
CA LEU A 231 -5.69 -1.12 14.70
C LEU A 231 -5.58 -2.18 15.79
N GLN A 232 -5.60 -3.47 15.45
CA GLN A 232 -5.45 -4.57 16.42
C GLN A 232 -4.16 -4.46 17.24
N LEU A 233 -3.03 -4.15 16.58
CA LEU A 233 -1.74 -4.03 17.26
C LEU A 233 -1.60 -2.75 18.10
N SER A 234 -2.26 -1.66 17.68
CA SER A 234 -2.28 -0.40 18.42
C SER A 234 -3.09 -0.51 19.71
N GLU A 235 -4.26 -1.16 19.66
CA GLU A 235 -5.12 -1.42 20.82
C GLU A 235 -4.43 -2.33 21.85
N ALA A 236 -3.83 -3.43 21.41
CA ALA A 236 -3.08 -4.33 22.29
C ALA A 236 -1.92 -3.65 23.02
N GLY A 237 -1.27 -2.66 22.38
CA GLY A 237 -0.20 -1.87 23.01
C GLY A 237 -0.70 -0.91 24.08
N THR A 238 -1.95 -0.46 24.01
CA THR A 238 -2.57 0.46 24.97
C THR A 238 -3.04 -0.30 26.22
N GLU A 239 -3.67 -1.46 26.06
CA GLU A 239 -4.13 -2.32 27.16
C GLU A 239 -2.95 -2.82 28.02
N GLY A 240 -1.83 -3.23 27.41
CA GLY A 240 -0.64 -3.65 28.15
C GLY A 240 -0.01 -2.55 29.01
N ARG A 241 -0.25 -1.29 28.67
CA ARG A 241 0.26 -0.14 29.43
C ARG A 241 -0.64 0.23 30.59
N SER A 242 -1.96 0.07 30.48
CA SER A 242 -2.92 0.35 31.55
C SER A 242 -2.83 -0.67 32.69
N THR A 243 -2.61 -1.95 32.39
CA THR A 243 -2.47 -3.00 33.40
C THR A 243 -1.15 -2.92 34.19
N SER A 244 -0.07 -2.39 33.60
CA SER A 244 1.20 -2.22 34.31
C SER A 244 1.22 -0.98 35.23
N GLY A 245 0.37 0.01 34.96
CA GLY A 245 0.24 1.23 35.78
C GLY A 245 -0.56 1.02 37.09
N THR A 246 -1.44 0.04 37.11
CA THR A 246 -2.30 -0.22 38.29
C THR A 246 -1.60 -1.10 39.34
N ALA A 247 -0.55 -1.84 38.94
CA ALA A 247 0.18 -2.74 39.83
C ALA A 247 1.18 -2.02 40.77
N THR A 248 1.48 -0.74 40.53
CA THR A 248 2.47 0.03 41.31
C THR A 248 1.86 0.90 42.43
N THR A 249 0.52 0.97 42.56
CA THR A 249 -0.14 1.86 43.52
C THR A 249 -0.71 1.14 44.77
N THR A 250 -0.47 -0.17 44.92
CA THR A 250 -0.97 -0.96 46.07
C THR A 250 0.14 -1.57 46.94
N ALA A 251 1.26 -0.87 47.08
CA ALA A 251 2.27 -1.27 48.07
C ALA A 251 2.72 -0.03 48.86
N ASP A 252 1.87 0.42 49.78
CA ASP A 252 2.30 0.89 51.09
C ASP A 252 1.13 0.85 52.09
N PRO A 253 1.21 0.03 53.13
CA PRO A 253 0.76 0.45 54.42
C PRO A 253 1.81 0.12 55.50
N LEU A 254 2.09 1.11 56.33
CA LEU A 254 2.80 1.15 57.59
C LEU A 254 4.23 1.58 57.56
#